data_f30cd4c5b75bc4bb1edc123134def900
#
_entry.id   f30cd4c5b75bc4bb1edc123134def900
#
_cell.length_a   1.000
_cell.length_b   1.000
_cell.length_c   1.000
_cell.angle_alpha   90.00
_cell.angle_beta   90.00
_cell.angle_gamma   90.00
#
_symmetry.space_group_name_H-M   'P 1'
#
loop_
_entity.id
_entity.type
_entity.pdbx_description
1 polymer ?
#
loop_
_entity_poly.entity_id
_entity_poly.type
_entity_poly.pdbx_seq_one_letter_code
_entity_poly.pdbx_strand_id
1 'polypeptide(L)'
;MTAPEDAIRARRKLTNKLIAVHDAQRLKPFFAADANLISGEGGLLMGAPAIIAAFEAQFADPSFVTYLRTTESVTLAADGARAAETGTWLATWKDQTATGPYLAAWKKVVGQWVIESETFVTVG
;
A
#
# COMPACT_ATOMS: atom_id res chain seq x y z
N MET A 1 -18.16 3.16 16.77
CA MET A 1 -16.87 2.43 16.71
C MET A 1 -16.72 1.76 15.36
N THR A 2 -15.61 1.94 14.70
CA THR A 2 -15.36 1.38 13.38
C THR A 2 -14.82 -0.05 13.52
N ALA A 3 -15.39 -1.00 12.77
CA ALA A 3 -14.86 -2.35 12.72
C ALA A 3 -13.43 -2.33 12.16
N PRO A 4 -12.53 -3.20 12.65
CA PRO A 4 -11.13 -3.22 12.18
C PRO A 4 -11.00 -3.39 10.66
N GLU A 5 -11.82 -4.23 10.05
CA GLU A 5 -11.83 -4.43 8.60
C GLU A 5 -12.17 -3.13 7.87
N ASP A 6 -13.15 -2.39 8.36
CA ASP A 6 -13.57 -1.13 7.76
C ASP A 6 -12.51 -0.05 7.95
N ALA A 7 -11.82 -0.06 9.10
CA ALA A 7 -10.72 0.86 9.37
C ALA A 7 -9.57 0.64 8.37
N ILE A 8 -9.20 -0.63 8.12
CA ILE A 8 -8.15 -0.97 7.16
C ILE A 8 -8.55 -0.58 5.74
N ARG A 9 -9.79 -0.87 5.34
CA ARG A 9 -10.30 -0.48 4.02
C ARG A 9 -10.28 1.04 3.84
N ALA A 10 -10.66 1.80 4.87
CA ALA A 10 -10.64 3.26 4.83
C ALA A 10 -9.22 3.80 4.69
N ARG A 11 -8.27 3.22 5.43
CA ARG A 11 -6.86 3.62 5.32
C ARG A 11 -6.30 3.30 3.94
N ARG A 12 -6.64 2.15 3.35
CA ARG A 12 -6.24 1.82 1.98
C ARG A 12 -6.75 2.87 0.99
N LYS A 13 -8.00 3.28 1.12
CA LYS A 13 -8.57 4.33 0.26
C LYS A 13 -7.85 5.66 0.42
N LEU A 14 -7.45 6.01 1.64
CA LEU A 14 -6.67 7.22 1.88
C LEU A 14 -5.30 7.15 1.19
N THR A 15 -4.62 6.00 1.24
CA THR A 15 -3.34 5.85 0.54
C THR A 15 -3.52 5.99 -0.97
N ASN A 16 -4.62 5.47 -1.53
CA ASN A 16 -4.92 5.66 -2.96
C ASN A 16 -5.07 7.14 -3.31
N LYS A 17 -5.77 7.91 -2.47
CA LYS A 17 -5.94 9.36 -2.69
C LYS A 17 -4.61 10.10 -2.63
N LEU A 18 -3.76 9.76 -1.65
CA LEU A 18 -2.46 10.42 -1.50
C LEU A 18 -1.56 10.11 -2.70
N ILE A 19 -1.61 8.90 -3.22
CA ILE A 19 -0.86 8.53 -4.42
C ILE A 19 -1.40 9.31 -5.63
N ALA A 20 -2.71 9.43 -5.77
CA ALA A 20 -3.32 10.14 -6.90
C ALA A 20 -2.92 11.62 -6.93
N VAL A 21 -2.67 12.24 -5.79
CA VAL A 21 -2.19 13.63 -5.72
C VAL A 21 -0.67 13.73 -5.57
N HIS A 22 0.03 12.60 -5.66
CA HIS A 22 1.49 12.50 -5.63
C HIS A 22 2.11 13.07 -4.33
N ASP A 23 1.48 12.80 -3.18
CA ASP A 23 1.94 13.27 -1.88
C ASP A 23 2.63 12.14 -1.12
N ALA A 24 3.91 11.93 -1.42
CA ALA A 24 4.68 10.83 -0.83
C ALA A 24 4.87 10.99 0.67
N GLN A 25 5.11 12.20 1.15
CA GLN A 25 5.40 12.42 2.57
C GLN A 25 4.22 12.07 3.46
N ARG A 26 3.00 12.29 3.00
CA ARG A 26 1.79 11.93 3.76
C ARG A 26 1.50 10.43 3.77
N LEU A 27 2.14 9.66 2.89
CA LEU A 27 2.05 8.20 2.92
C LEU A 27 2.84 7.61 4.09
N LYS A 28 3.87 8.29 4.57
CA LYS A 28 4.79 7.73 5.57
C LYS A 28 4.10 7.22 6.83
N PRO A 29 3.14 7.95 7.44
CA PRO A 29 2.47 7.46 8.66
C PRO A 29 1.64 6.18 8.47
N PHE A 30 1.35 5.78 7.24
CA PHE A 30 0.60 4.56 6.96
C PHE A 30 1.46 3.31 7.02
N PHE A 31 2.79 3.46 7.06
CA PHE A 31 3.73 2.35 7.10
C PHE A 31 4.39 2.25 8.46
N ALA A 32 4.60 1.01 8.93
CA ALA A 32 5.48 0.78 10.07
C ALA A 32 6.90 1.23 9.71
N ALA A 33 7.67 1.68 10.71
CA ALA A 33 9.03 2.18 10.46
C ALA A 33 9.92 1.13 9.76
N ASP A 34 9.72 -0.14 10.10
CA ASP A 34 10.46 -1.28 9.56
C ASP A 34 9.68 -2.03 8.45
N ALA A 35 8.68 -1.40 7.86
CA ALA A 35 7.87 -2.03 6.82
C ALA A 35 8.71 -2.46 5.62
N ASN A 36 8.30 -3.56 4.98
CA ASN A 36 8.91 -4.04 3.75
C ASN A 36 7.90 -4.01 2.63
N LEU A 37 8.39 -3.77 1.41
CA LEU A 37 7.55 -3.80 0.22
C LEU A 37 8.29 -4.51 -0.91
N ILE A 38 7.61 -5.46 -1.55
CA ILE A 38 8.10 -6.09 -2.78
C ILE A 38 7.28 -5.52 -3.93
N SER A 39 7.95 -4.86 -4.86
CA SER A 39 7.29 -4.25 -6.01
C SER A 39 6.82 -5.30 -7.02
N GLY A 40 5.96 -4.89 -7.95
CA GLY A 40 5.45 -5.79 -8.98
C GLY A 40 6.53 -6.46 -9.82
N GLU A 41 7.69 -5.85 -9.94
CA GLU A 41 8.85 -6.39 -10.67
C GLU A 41 9.79 -7.20 -9.77
N GLY A 42 9.46 -7.39 -8.49
CA GLY A 42 10.24 -8.20 -7.56
C GLY A 42 11.29 -7.42 -6.77
N GLY A 43 11.36 -6.11 -6.91
CA GLY A 43 12.30 -5.28 -6.16
C GLY A 43 11.91 -5.18 -4.69
N LEU A 44 12.86 -5.36 -3.79
CA LEU A 44 12.64 -5.30 -2.34
C LEU A 44 13.03 -3.93 -1.78
N LEU A 45 12.08 -3.30 -1.09
CA LEU A 45 12.31 -2.05 -0.36
C LEU A 45 12.19 -2.34 1.13
N MET A 46 13.22 -2.03 1.90
CA MET A 46 13.29 -2.31 3.33
C MET A 46 13.23 -1.02 4.13
N GLY A 47 12.18 -0.89 4.95
CA GLY A 47 11.97 0.25 5.82
C GLY A 47 11.13 1.35 5.17
N ALA A 48 10.37 2.08 5.99
CA ALA A 48 9.53 3.16 5.51
C ALA A 48 10.30 4.24 4.73
N PRO A 49 11.50 4.67 5.14
CA PRO A 49 12.25 5.67 4.35
C PRO A 49 12.52 5.24 2.92
N ALA A 50 12.89 3.96 2.70
CA ALA A 50 13.14 3.44 1.35
C ALA A 50 11.85 3.38 0.54
N ILE A 51 10.74 2.99 1.17
CA ILE A 51 9.44 2.93 0.52
C ILE A 51 9.00 4.34 0.07
N ILE A 52 9.14 5.32 0.94
CA ILE A 52 8.75 6.70 0.62
C ILE A 52 9.65 7.28 -0.48
N ALA A 53 10.96 6.99 -0.44
CA ALA A 53 11.88 7.43 -1.49
C ALA A 53 11.49 6.85 -2.86
N ALA A 54 11.03 5.60 -2.89
CA ALA A 54 10.57 4.97 -4.13
C ALA A 54 9.29 5.64 -4.66
N PHE A 55 8.34 6.01 -3.77
CA PHE A 55 7.17 6.79 -4.18
C PHE A 55 7.57 8.16 -4.72
N GLU A 56 8.49 8.85 -4.05
CA GLU A 56 8.97 10.16 -4.51
C GLU A 56 9.57 10.07 -5.91
N ALA A 57 10.37 9.03 -6.17
CA ALA A 57 10.96 8.81 -7.49
C ALA A 57 9.89 8.54 -8.55
N GLN A 58 8.87 7.74 -8.21
CA GLN A 58 7.77 7.46 -9.13
C GLN A 58 6.96 8.72 -9.42
N PHE A 59 6.68 9.53 -8.39
CA PHE A 59 5.90 10.77 -8.57
C PHE A 59 6.65 11.83 -9.36
N ALA A 60 7.97 11.75 -9.41
CA ALA A 60 8.80 12.63 -10.23
C ALA A 60 8.75 12.28 -11.72
N ASP A 61 8.29 11.07 -12.08
CA ASP A 61 8.10 10.67 -13.47
C ASP A 61 6.88 11.40 -14.04
N PRO A 62 7.04 12.28 -15.05
CA PRO A 62 5.92 13.04 -15.58
C PRO A 62 4.86 12.20 -16.29
N SER A 63 5.17 10.95 -16.64
CA SER A 63 4.18 10.05 -17.25
C SER A 63 3.34 9.32 -16.22
N PHE A 64 3.76 9.26 -14.96
CA PHE A 64 3.03 8.54 -13.93
C PHE A 64 1.71 9.23 -13.56
N VAL A 65 0.62 8.46 -13.51
CA VAL A 65 -0.70 8.96 -13.11
C VAL A 65 -1.04 8.52 -11.69
N THR A 66 -1.20 7.21 -11.46
CA THR A 66 -1.56 6.72 -10.12
C THR A 66 -1.41 5.21 -10.00
N TYR A 67 -1.42 4.75 -8.73
CA TYR A 67 -1.68 3.35 -8.37
C TYR A 67 -3.03 3.30 -7.68
N LEU A 68 -3.93 2.44 -8.16
CA LEU A 68 -5.20 2.17 -7.50
C LEU A 68 -5.19 0.74 -6.96
N ARG A 69 -5.35 0.60 -5.65
CA ARG A 69 -5.45 -0.70 -5.01
C ARG A 69 -6.90 -0.92 -4.61
N THR A 70 -7.44 -2.08 -4.98
CA THR A 70 -8.82 -2.47 -4.66
C THR A 70 -8.78 -3.62 -3.68
N THR A 71 -9.24 -3.38 -2.45
CA THR A 71 -9.28 -4.39 -1.40
C THR A 71 -10.37 -5.41 -1.70
N GLU A 72 -10.02 -6.68 -1.73
CA GLU A 72 -10.98 -7.78 -1.93
C GLU A 72 -11.33 -8.44 -0.61
N SER A 73 -10.35 -8.66 0.27
CA SER A 73 -10.61 -9.27 1.57
C SER A 73 -9.69 -8.70 2.64
N VAL A 74 -10.20 -8.68 3.87
CA VAL A 74 -9.42 -8.37 5.08
C VAL A 74 -9.74 -9.45 6.09
N THR A 75 -8.71 -10.16 6.56
CA THR A 75 -8.83 -11.22 7.54
C THR A 75 -8.01 -10.86 8.78
N LEU A 76 -8.68 -10.81 9.93
CA LEU A 76 -8.03 -10.48 11.19
C LEU A 76 -7.37 -11.71 11.80
N ALA A 77 -6.19 -11.51 12.44
CA ALA A 77 -5.61 -12.50 13.31
C ALA A 77 -6.50 -12.70 14.54
N ALA A 78 -6.38 -13.88 15.19
CA ALA A 78 -7.22 -14.24 16.33
C ALA A 78 -7.13 -13.24 17.49
N ASP A 79 -5.96 -12.61 17.70
CA ASP A 79 -5.74 -11.63 18.77
C ASP A 79 -6.21 -10.21 18.39
N GLY A 80 -6.65 -10.00 17.15
CA GLY A 80 -7.09 -8.70 16.68
C GLY A 80 -5.98 -7.66 16.48
N ALA A 81 -4.71 -8.06 16.61
CA ALA A 81 -3.57 -7.14 16.54
C ALA A 81 -2.90 -7.06 15.16
N ARG A 82 -3.23 -8.01 14.29
CA ARG A 82 -2.70 -8.07 12.92
C ARG A 82 -3.81 -8.46 11.96
N ALA A 83 -3.61 -8.16 10.68
CA ALA A 83 -4.59 -8.50 9.64
C ALA A 83 -3.88 -8.74 8.31
N ALA A 84 -4.49 -9.56 7.47
CA ALA A 84 -4.07 -9.76 6.09
C ALA A 84 -5.09 -9.13 5.16
N GLU A 85 -4.60 -8.34 4.21
CA GLU A 85 -5.43 -7.77 3.15
C GLU A 85 -4.99 -8.36 1.82
N THR A 86 -5.96 -8.83 1.01
CA THR A 86 -5.71 -9.23 -0.36
C THR A 86 -6.53 -8.38 -1.31
N GLY A 87 -6.01 -8.19 -2.51
CA GLY A 87 -6.72 -7.42 -3.51
C GLY A 87 -5.99 -7.41 -4.84
N THR A 88 -6.40 -6.47 -5.69
CA THR A 88 -5.78 -6.23 -6.99
C THR A 88 -5.33 -4.78 -7.08
N TRP A 89 -4.30 -4.53 -7.88
CA TRP A 89 -3.79 -3.20 -8.11
C TRP A 89 -3.74 -2.90 -9.60
N LEU A 90 -3.89 -1.61 -9.91
CA LEU A 90 -3.78 -1.07 -11.27
C LEU A 90 -2.86 0.14 -11.21
N ALA A 91 -1.74 0.07 -11.92
CA ALA A 91 -0.85 1.21 -12.10
C ALA A 91 -1.12 1.83 -13.47
N THR A 92 -1.19 3.15 -13.52
CA THR A 92 -1.47 3.89 -14.74
C THR A 92 -0.37 4.90 -14.99
N TRP A 93 0.19 4.85 -16.20
CA TRP A 93 1.03 5.89 -16.80
C TRP A 93 0.29 6.43 -18.01
N LYS A 94 0.75 7.54 -18.55
CA LYS A 94 0.08 8.18 -19.71
C LYS A 94 -0.01 7.27 -20.93
N ASP A 95 0.95 6.35 -21.09
CA ASP A 95 1.08 5.49 -22.26
C ASP A 95 0.94 4.00 -21.98
N GLN A 96 0.74 3.60 -20.71
CA GLN A 96 0.66 2.18 -20.36
C GLN A 96 0.00 1.97 -19.02
N THR A 97 -0.42 0.73 -18.78
CA THR A 97 -0.93 0.27 -17.50
C THR A 97 -0.25 -1.03 -17.11
N ALA A 98 -0.28 -1.35 -15.82
CA ALA A 98 0.14 -2.64 -15.30
C ALA A 98 -0.80 -3.02 -14.17
N THR A 99 -1.00 -4.32 -13.96
CA THR A 99 -1.94 -4.80 -12.95
C THR A 99 -1.51 -6.14 -12.39
N GLY A 100 -2.07 -6.51 -11.25
CA GLY A 100 -1.83 -7.79 -10.63
C GLY A 100 -2.45 -7.90 -9.25
N PRO A 101 -2.24 -9.03 -8.58
CA PRO A 101 -2.67 -9.23 -7.20
C PRO A 101 -1.68 -8.59 -6.22
N TYR A 102 -2.16 -8.32 -5.00
CA TYR A 102 -1.29 -7.96 -3.90
C TYR A 102 -1.77 -8.59 -2.59
N LEU A 103 -0.81 -8.69 -1.66
CA LEU A 103 -1.05 -9.09 -0.28
C LEU A 103 -0.38 -8.06 0.63
N ALA A 104 -1.11 -7.57 1.62
CA ALA A 104 -0.58 -6.67 2.63
C ALA A 104 -0.80 -7.24 4.01
N ALA A 105 0.21 -7.12 4.87
CA ALA A 105 0.08 -7.40 6.29
C ALA A 105 -0.02 -6.07 7.03
N TRP A 106 -1.03 -5.95 7.87
CA TRP A 106 -1.27 -4.79 8.71
C TRP A 106 -1.03 -5.17 10.17
N LYS A 107 -0.54 -4.23 10.97
CA LYS A 107 -0.45 -4.40 12.43
C LYS A 107 -0.96 -3.15 13.13
N LYS A 108 -1.43 -3.34 14.37
CA LYS A 108 -1.95 -2.25 15.18
C LYS A 108 -0.82 -1.72 16.07
N VAL A 109 -0.50 -0.45 15.94
CA VAL A 109 0.53 0.22 16.72
C VAL A 109 -0.11 1.41 17.43
N VAL A 110 -0.16 1.38 18.75
CA VAL A 110 -0.78 2.41 19.59
C VAL A 110 -2.19 2.76 19.08
N GLY A 111 -2.99 1.72 18.84
CA GLY A 111 -4.39 1.89 18.38
C GLY A 111 -4.57 2.22 16.91
N GLN A 112 -3.50 2.34 16.12
CA GLN A 112 -3.58 2.69 14.72
C GLN A 112 -3.09 1.56 13.83
N TRP A 113 -3.84 1.25 12.77
CA TRP A 113 -3.42 0.26 11.78
C TRP A 113 -2.36 0.83 10.85
N VAL A 114 -1.22 0.13 10.75
CA VAL A 114 -0.14 0.49 9.84
C VAL A 114 0.26 -0.72 9.01
N ILE A 115 0.78 -0.47 7.82
CA ILE A 115 1.23 -1.51 6.91
C ILE A 115 2.58 -2.04 7.40
N GLU A 116 2.64 -3.34 7.68
CA GLU A 116 3.85 -4.04 8.06
C GLU A 116 4.62 -4.53 6.85
N SER A 117 3.90 -5.00 5.83
CA SER A 117 4.49 -5.44 4.57
C SER A 117 3.48 -5.39 3.45
N GLU A 118 3.97 -5.24 2.22
CA GLU A 118 3.16 -5.36 1.01
C GLU A 118 3.95 -6.15 -0.03
N THR A 119 3.27 -7.05 -0.74
CA THR A 119 3.85 -7.78 -1.87
C THR A 119 2.94 -7.59 -3.07
N PHE A 120 3.50 -7.04 -4.14
CA PHE A 120 2.80 -6.84 -5.41
C PHE A 120 3.42 -7.74 -6.46
N VAL A 121 2.59 -8.27 -7.36
CA VAL A 121 3.08 -9.07 -8.50
C VAL A 121 2.45 -8.53 -9.76
N THR A 122 3.27 -8.21 -10.77
CA THR A 122 2.76 -7.77 -12.06
C THR A 122 2.41 -9.00 -12.88
N VAL A 123 1.16 -9.08 -13.35
CA VAL A 123 0.69 -10.19 -14.18
C VAL A 123 0.06 -9.71 -15.49
N GLY A 124 -0.21 -8.46 -15.64
CA GLY A 124 -0.84 -7.92 -16.85
C GLY A 124 -0.60 -6.43 -17.12
#